data_12a159d0b39587c6913d8cc165980198
#
_entry.id   12a159d0b39587c6913d8cc165980198
#
_cell.length_a   1.000
_cell.length_b   1.000
_cell.length_c   1.000
_cell.angle_alpha   90.00
_cell.angle_beta   90.00
_cell.angle_gamma   90.00
#
_symmetry.space_group_name_H-M   'P 1'
#
loop_
_entity.id
_entity.type
_entity.pdbx_description
1 polymer ?
#
loop_
_entity_poly.entity_id
_entity_poly.type
_entity_poly.pdbx_seq_one_letter_code
_entity_poly.pdbx_strand_id
1 'polypeptide(L)'
;MKGQHITGVIAVAAVSALVGLAGCGLFQDEHVKKGADLYSYYCSHCHGESGKPNQGFNWKLMPDPKPKDLSNKDEMSTLKDQEIFETIFRDMKDTTPEKGDKIGDDEFAVPTMPTFKYTLSEDEIWSLVAFVRTLHGTKLEKKDFTVLKKERPKSSSVPKPVVTATPAEEAKQAARGKQIYFNKFGCNGCHKVGDTGGEVGPPLDRAGFRLNGPWVYRWIKYPQIMKPHTKMPNLGVSDDDAKALMFYLKTLNAPPPDKPLPASS
;
A
#
# COMPACT_ATOMS: atom_id res chain seq x y z
N MET A 1 33.22 10.96 78.03
CA MET A 1 33.95 11.55 76.90
C MET A 1 34.01 10.53 75.74
N LYS A 2 33.75 10.98 74.51
CA LYS A 2 33.86 10.27 73.24
C LYS A 2 32.65 9.38 72.96
N GLY A 3 31.79 9.61 72.05
CA GLY A 3 31.89 10.31 70.75
C GLY A 3 31.52 9.30 69.64
N GLN A 4 30.28 9.38 69.26
CA GLN A 4 29.65 8.50 68.31
C GLN A 4 30.04 8.90 66.87
N HIS A 5 30.14 7.92 66.00
CA HIS A 5 29.82 8.12 64.63
C HIS A 5 29.04 6.91 64.06
N ILE A 6 27.76 7.14 63.92
CA ILE A 6 26.87 6.35 63.07
C ILE A 6 26.55 7.26 61.87
N THR A 7 27.02 6.94 60.69
CA THR A 7 26.56 7.48 59.43
C THR A 7 26.71 6.38 58.40
N GLY A 8 25.60 5.89 57.97
CA GLY A 8 25.09 6.19 56.68
C GLY A 8 25.19 4.99 55.74
N VAL A 9 24.18 4.13 55.71
CA VAL A 9 23.90 3.22 54.62
C VAL A 9 22.39 3.20 54.42
N ILE A 10 21.88 4.17 53.72
CA ILE A 10 20.56 4.10 53.05
C ILE A 10 20.61 5.08 51.87
N ALA A 11 20.75 4.60 50.66
CA ALA A 11 20.25 5.19 49.44
C ALA A 11 20.93 4.60 48.16
N VAL A 12 20.65 3.37 47.80
CA VAL A 12 20.96 2.87 46.43
C VAL A 12 19.88 1.94 45.88
N ALA A 13 18.69 1.93 46.41
CA ALA A 13 17.64 0.99 45.92
C ALA A 13 16.48 1.63 45.18
N ALA A 14 16.52 2.94 44.86
CA ALA A 14 15.33 3.63 44.28
C ALA A 14 15.49 4.13 42.82
N VAL A 15 16.61 3.88 42.16
CA VAL A 15 16.85 4.42 40.79
C VAL A 15 16.57 3.41 39.68
N SER A 16 16.50 2.13 39.96
CA SER A 16 16.36 1.11 38.89
C SER A 16 14.91 0.85 38.41
N ALA A 17 13.90 1.38 39.08
CA ALA A 17 12.49 1.13 38.73
C ALA A 17 11.87 2.19 37.78
N LEU A 18 12.52 3.34 37.62
CA LEU A 18 11.97 4.44 36.78
C LEU A 18 12.41 4.42 35.32
N VAL A 19 13.42 3.63 34.96
CA VAL A 19 13.92 3.56 33.59
C VAL A 19 13.06 2.62 32.71
N GLY A 20 12.35 1.66 33.31
CA GLY A 20 11.54 0.69 32.56
C GLY A 20 10.21 1.23 32.04
N LEU A 21 9.65 2.27 32.65
CA LEU A 21 8.33 2.82 32.26
C LEU A 21 8.43 3.95 31.22
N ALA A 22 9.55 4.66 31.16
CA ALA A 22 9.76 5.72 30.18
C ALA A 22 10.11 5.16 28.78
N GLY A 23 10.74 3.99 28.70
CA GLY A 23 11.13 3.39 27.43
C GLY A 23 9.95 2.94 26.56
N CYS A 24 8.88 2.41 27.17
CA CYS A 24 7.73 1.91 26.43
C CYS A 24 6.92 3.02 25.74
N GLY A 25 6.78 4.19 26.36
CA GLY A 25 6.07 5.33 25.78
C GLY A 25 6.81 5.93 24.59
N LEU A 26 8.13 6.07 24.70
CA LEU A 26 8.96 6.65 23.64
C LEU A 26 9.00 5.78 22.37
N PHE A 27 9.04 4.45 22.49
CA PHE A 27 8.98 3.55 21.35
C PHE A 27 7.61 3.57 20.67
N GLN A 28 6.52 3.66 21.42
CA GLN A 28 5.17 3.75 20.84
C GLN A 28 4.98 5.06 20.09
N ASP A 29 5.51 6.17 20.59
CA ASP A 29 5.46 7.47 19.92
C ASP A 29 6.29 7.48 18.62
N GLU A 30 7.42 6.79 18.59
CA GLU A 30 8.25 6.65 17.39
C GLU A 30 7.54 5.83 16.30
N HIS A 31 6.90 4.71 16.66
CA HIS A 31 6.10 3.93 15.72
C HIS A 31 4.89 4.70 15.19
N VAL A 32 4.19 5.43 16.04
CA VAL A 32 3.08 6.29 15.62
C VAL A 32 3.56 7.36 14.64
N LYS A 33 4.70 8.00 14.91
CA LYS A 33 5.29 9.01 14.02
C LYS A 33 5.67 8.41 12.67
N LYS A 34 6.38 7.28 12.67
CA LYS A 34 6.72 6.54 11.44
C LYS A 34 5.47 6.12 10.67
N GLY A 35 4.45 5.65 11.38
CA GLY A 35 3.15 5.31 10.82
C GLY A 35 2.44 6.50 10.18
N ALA A 36 2.51 7.69 10.80
CA ALA A 36 1.96 8.92 10.25
C ALA A 36 2.62 9.30 8.92
N ASP A 37 3.95 9.22 8.85
CA ASP A 37 4.70 9.50 7.62
C ASP A 37 4.33 8.52 6.49
N LEU A 38 4.25 7.23 6.80
CA LEU A 38 3.83 6.20 5.85
C LEU A 38 2.37 6.37 5.41
N TYR A 39 1.49 6.73 6.33
CA TYR A 39 0.08 6.97 6.07
C TYR A 39 -0.12 8.16 5.14
N SER A 40 0.49 9.29 5.45
CA SER A 40 0.44 10.47 4.59
C SER A 40 0.95 10.16 3.18
N TYR A 41 1.98 9.34 3.07
CA TYR A 41 2.57 8.99 1.79
C TYR A 41 1.75 8.00 0.96
N TYR A 42 1.22 6.94 1.57
CA TYR A 42 0.57 5.82 0.86
C TYR A 42 -0.95 5.76 0.99
N CYS A 43 -1.53 6.28 2.06
CA CYS A 43 -2.91 6.00 2.45
C CYS A 43 -3.85 7.21 2.34
N SER A 44 -3.33 8.42 2.65
CA SER A 44 -4.15 9.64 2.77
C SER A 44 -4.89 10.02 1.49
N HIS A 45 -4.37 9.64 0.32
CA HIS A 45 -5.01 9.91 -0.97
C HIS A 45 -6.41 9.32 -1.08
N CYS A 46 -6.60 8.15 -0.48
CA CYS A 46 -7.87 7.43 -0.49
C CYS A 46 -8.62 7.55 0.83
N HIS A 47 -7.91 7.51 1.97
CA HIS A 47 -8.51 7.53 3.29
C HIS A 47 -8.60 8.93 3.93
N GLY A 48 -8.08 9.99 3.25
CA GLY A 48 -8.00 11.34 3.81
C GLY A 48 -6.94 11.46 4.91
N GLU A 49 -6.46 12.66 5.16
CA GLU A 49 -5.41 12.93 6.16
C GLU A 49 -5.87 12.58 7.59
N SER A 50 -7.15 12.79 7.90
CA SER A 50 -7.75 12.51 9.20
C SER A 50 -8.43 11.13 9.30
N GLY A 51 -8.25 10.26 8.32
CA GLY A 51 -8.93 8.96 8.23
C GLY A 51 -10.34 9.02 7.67
N LYS A 52 -10.84 10.20 7.27
CA LYS A 52 -12.14 10.40 6.65
C LYS A 52 -12.00 10.33 5.14
N PRO A 53 -12.47 9.29 4.47
CA PRO A 53 -12.19 9.03 3.06
C PRO A 53 -12.75 10.11 2.13
N ASN A 54 -13.87 10.75 2.49
CA ASN A 54 -14.44 11.85 1.74
C ASN A 54 -13.56 13.12 1.69
N GLN A 55 -12.49 13.18 2.48
CA GLN A 55 -11.45 14.19 2.44
C GLN A 55 -10.26 13.79 1.56
N GLY A 56 -10.18 12.53 1.13
CA GLY A 56 -9.19 12.08 0.16
C GLY A 56 -9.51 12.64 -1.23
N PHE A 57 -8.51 13.21 -1.90
CA PHE A 57 -8.74 13.84 -3.22
C PHE A 57 -9.26 12.86 -4.28
N ASN A 58 -9.04 11.57 -4.09
CA ASN A 58 -9.43 10.52 -5.02
C ASN A 58 -10.85 9.96 -4.78
N TRP A 59 -11.54 10.42 -3.72
CA TRP A 59 -12.81 9.85 -3.27
C TRP A 59 -13.88 9.72 -4.35
N LYS A 60 -14.10 10.78 -5.12
CA LYS A 60 -15.19 10.82 -6.12
C LYS A 60 -14.97 9.86 -7.28
N LEU A 61 -13.71 9.58 -7.60
CA LEU A 61 -13.28 8.83 -8.78
C LEU A 61 -13.00 7.36 -8.47
N MET A 62 -12.94 7.00 -7.19
CA MET A 62 -12.72 5.62 -6.80
C MET A 62 -13.94 4.76 -7.08
N PRO A 63 -13.76 3.54 -7.62
CA PRO A 63 -14.83 2.58 -7.71
C PRO A 63 -15.33 2.12 -6.33
N ASP A 64 -16.50 1.54 -6.28
CA ASP A 64 -16.99 0.89 -5.07
C ASP A 64 -16.33 -0.48 -4.87
N PRO A 65 -16.17 -0.95 -3.62
CA PRO A 65 -16.50 -0.25 -2.37
C PRO A 65 -15.56 0.91 -2.07
N LYS A 66 -16.13 1.99 -1.54
CA LYS A 66 -15.35 3.14 -1.10
C LYS A 66 -14.43 2.78 0.07
N PRO A 67 -13.31 3.50 0.26
CA PRO A 67 -12.43 3.32 1.41
C PRO A 67 -13.20 3.45 2.73
N LYS A 68 -12.87 2.58 3.69
CA LYS A 68 -13.44 2.62 5.04
C LYS A 68 -13.08 3.93 5.75
N ASP A 69 -14.00 4.48 6.55
CA ASP A 69 -13.75 5.60 7.45
C ASP A 69 -12.94 5.12 8.67
N LEU A 70 -11.65 5.45 8.67
CA LEU A 70 -10.71 5.05 9.72
C LEU A 70 -10.85 5.91 10.99
N SER A 71 -11.60 7.02 10.93
CA SER A 71 -11.91 7.87 12.07
C SER A 71 -13.17 7.45 12.83
N ASN A 72 -13.96 6.52 12.26
CA ASN A 72 -15.17 6.02 12.87
C ASN A 72 -14.81 5.08 14.04
N LYS A 73 -14.95 5.60 15.28
CA LYS A 73 -14.59 4.88 16.50
C LYS A 73 -15.42 3.62 16.70
N ASP A 74 -16.71 3.68 16.41
CA ASP A 74 -17.64 2.57 16.68
C ASP A 74 -17.32 1.36 15.80
N GLU A 75 -16.96 1.58 14.55
CA GLU A 75 -16.54 0.53 13.64
C GLU A 75 -15.08 0.08 13.90
N MET A 76 -14.16 1.03 14.03
CA MET A 76 -12.73 0.71 14.07
C MET A 76 -12.31 0.07 15.40
N SER A 77 -13.00 0.35 16.52
CA SER A 77 -12.70 -0.29 17.80
C SER A 77 -13.18 -1.74 17.89
N THR A 78 -14.04 -2.21 16.99
CA THR A 78 -14.39 -3.62 16.92
C THR A 78 -13.33 -4.49 16.27
N LEU A 79 -12.46 -3.88 15.46
CA LEU A 79 -11.38 -4.59 14.77
C LEU A 79 -10.19 -4.81 15.70
N LYS A 80 -9.62 -6.02 15.67
CA LYS A 80 -8.35 -6.32 16.33
C LYS A 80 -7.18 -5.71 15.55
N ASP A 81 -6.07 -5.45 16.22
CA ASP A 81 -4.85 -4.93 15.57
C ASP A 81 -4.36 -5.85 14.46
N GLN A 82 -4.46 -7.16 14.67
CA GLN A 82 -4.09 -8.17 13.69
C GLN A 82 -4.96 -8.08 12.41
N GLU A 83 -6.26 -7.82 12.54
CA GLU A 83 -7.17 -7.69 11.39
C GLU A 83 -6.84 -6.45 10.55
N ILE A 84 -6.47 -5.33 11.21
CA ILE A 84 -6.00 -4.14 10.50
C ILE A 84 -4.68 -4.43 9.79
N PHE A 85 -3.73 -5.11 10.48
CA PHE A 85 -2.47 -5.54 9.89
C PHE A 85 -2.69 -6.42 8.66
N GLU A 86 -3.50 -7.45 8.76
CA GLU A 86 -3.79 -8.40 7.68
C GLU A 86 -4.46 -7.72 6.49
N THR A 87 -5.33 -6.75 6.74
CA THR A 87 -5.94 -5.95 5.66
C THR A 87 -4.90 -5.19 4.83
N ILE A 88 -3.83 -4.67 5.46
CA ILE A 88 -2.75 -3.96 4.79
C ILE A 88 -1.77 -4.94 4.13
N PHE A 89 -1.53 -6.09 4.78
CA PHE A 89 -0.54 -7.10 4.41
C PHE A 89 -1.06 -8.19 3.48
N ARG A 90 -2.39 -8.30 3.28
CA ARG A 90 -3.02 -9.37 2.49
C ARG A 90 -2.35 -9.61 1.13
N ASP A 91 -2.39 -10.83 0.64
CA ASP A 91 -2.01 -11.12 -0.75
C ASP A 91 -3.22 -10.85 -1.67
N MET A 92 -3.02 -10.10 -2.74
CA MET A 92 -4.08 -9.84 -3.72
C MET A 92 -4.53 -11.12 -4.44
N LYS A 93 -3.71 -12.17 -4.43
CA LYS A 93 -4.09 -13.49 -4.97
C LYS A 93 -5.20 -14.15 -4.16
N ASP A 94 -5.21 -13.92 -2.84
CA ASP A 94 -6.17 -14.53 -1.92
C ASP A 94 -7.58 -13.91 -2.04
N THR A 95 -7.69 -12.76 -2.69
CA THR A 95 -8.95 -12.04 -2.91
C THR A 95 -9.53 -12.24 -4.31
N THR A 96 -8.87 -13.04 -5.15
CA THR A 96 -9.32 -13.30 -6.52
C THR A 96 -10.31 -14.47 -6.51
N PRO A 97 -11.49 -14.35 -7.15
CA PRO A 97 -12.38 -15.48 -7.35
C PRO A 97 -11.63 -16.62 -8.03
N GLU A 98 -11.85 -17.86 -7.58
CA GLU A 98 -11.26 -19.03 -8.23
C GLU A 98 -11.76 -19.16 -9.67
N LYS A 99 -10.94 -19.85 -10.49
CA LYS A 99 -11.23 -20.07 -11.90
C LYS A 99 -12.54 -20.86 -12.06
N GLY A 100 -13.62 -20.17 -12.40
CA GLY A 100 -14.94 -20.74 -12.54
C GLY A 100 -16.08 -19.96 -11.88
N ASP A 101 -15.74 -19.07 -10.96
CA ASP A 101 -16.72 -18.15 -10.41
C ASP A 101 -17.14 -17.15 -11.50
N LYS A 102 -18.42 -17.17 -11.82
CA LYS A 102 -18.99 -16.18 -12.74
C LYS A 102 -18.80 -14.83 -12.08
N ILE A 103 -17.95 -13.99 -12.64
CA ILE A 103 -17.93 -12.56 -12.35
C ILE A 103 -19.26 -12.04 -12.95
N GLY A 104 -20.36 -12.22 -12.20
CA GLY A 104 -21.62 -11.59 -12.49
C GLY A 104 -21.46 -10.08 -12.27
N ASP A 105 -22.21 -9.30 -13.00
CA ASP A 105 -22.10 -7.85 -13.04
C ASP A 105 -22.21 -7.14 -11.67
N ASP A 106 -22.55 -7.85 -10.58
CA ASP A 106 -22.87 -7.26 -9.27
C ASP A 106 -22.31 -7.97 -8.01
N GLU A 107 -21.56 -9.08 -8.10
CA GLU A 107 -21.44 -9.93 -6.88
C GLU A 107 -20.06 -9.94 -6.20
N PHE A 108 -18.98 -9.46 -6.81
CA PHE A 108 -17.66 -9.37 -6.14
C PHE A 108 -16.93 -8.10 -6.49
N ALA A 109 -17.15 -7.08 -5.69
CA ALA A 109 -16.33 -5.88 -5.73
C ALA A 109 -14.87 -6.25 -5.38
N VAL A 110 -13.99 -6.22 -6.38
CA VAL A 110 -12.56 -6.40 -6.16
C VAL A 110 -12.06 -5.31 -5.21
N PRO A 111 -11.37 -5.66 -4.12
CA PRO A 111 -10.86 -4.66 -3.22
C PRO A 111 -9.95 -3.68 -3.97
N THR A 112 -10.33 -2.41 -3.97
CA THR A 112 -9.53 -1.34 -4.61
C THR A 112 -8.33 -0.94 -3.78
N MET A 113 -8.31 -1.31 -2.49
CA MET A 113 -7.16 -1.09 -1.62
C MET A 113 -6.02 -2.04 -2.03
N PRO A 114 -4.85 -1.50 -2.46
CA PRO A 114 -3.71 -2.33 -2.84
C PRO A 114 -3.10 -3.06 -1.63
N THR A 115 -2.39 -4.15 -1.90
CA THR A 115 -1.54 -4.76 -0.87
C THR A 115 -0.26 -3.96 -0.68
N PHE A 116 0.23 -3.92 0.56
CA PHE A 116 1.55 -3.36 0.89
C PHE A 116 2.56 -4.43 1.31
N LYS A 117 2.20 -5.70 1.29
CA LYS A 117 3.04 -6.86 1.65
C LYS A 117 4.41 -6.86 0.96
N TYR A 118 4.46 -6.44 -0.30
CA TYR A 118 5.69 -6.46 -1.10
C TYR A 118 6.41 -5.09 -1.14
N THR A 119 5.80 -4.06 -0.54
CA THR A 119 6.31 -2.69 -0.51
C THR A 119 6.90 -2.33 0.85
N LEU A 120 6.18 -2.64 1.91
CA LEU A 120 6.53 -2.30 3.29
C LEU A 120 7.02 -3.54 4.05
N SER A 121 7.86 -3.32 5.05
CA SER A 121 8.18 -4.36 6.04
C SER A 121 7.03 -4.55 7.01
N GLU A 122 7.01 -5.68 7.70
CA GLU A 122 6.00 -5.94 8.74
C GLU A 122 6.03 -4.87 9.84
N ASP A 123 7.23 -4.43 10.25
CA ASP A 123 7.42 -3.36 11.21
C ASP A 123 6.82 -2.01 10.72
N GLU A 124 6.98 -1.70 9.45
CA GLU A 124 6.35 -0.52 8.84
C GLU A 124 4.82 -0.63 8.81
N ILE A 125 4.30 -1.83 8.55
CA ILE A 125 2.85 -2.08 8.59
C ILE A 125 2.33 -1.98 10.03
N TRP A 126 3.05 -2.50 11.03
CA TRP A 126 2.69 -2.32 12.44
C TRP A 126 2.73 -0.84 12.86
N SER A 127 3.66 -0.07 12.34
CA SER A 127 3.71 1.38 12.55
C SER A 127 2.47 2.06 11.95
N LEU A 128 2.00 1.62 10.77
CA LEU A 128 0.73 2.07 10.19
C LEU A 128 -0.46 1.71 11.07
N VAL A 129 -0.53 0.47 11.60
CA VAL A 129 -1.60 0.05 12.53
C VAL A 129 -1.61 0.94 13.77
N ALA A 130 -0.42 1.22 14.35
CA ALA A 130 -0.29 2.11 15.50
C ALA A 130 -0.85 3.51 15.21
N PHE A 131 -0.53 4.09 14.05
CA PHE A 131 -1.06 5.39 13.64
C PHE A 131 -2.56 5.34 13.36
N VAL A 132 -3.07 4.33 12.64
CA VAL A 132 -4.51 4.17 12.34
C VAL A 132 -5.33 4.12 13.63
N ARG A 133 -4.81 3.49 14.69
CA ARG A 133 -5.48 3.50 16.01
C ARG A 133 -5.67 4.91 16.55
N THR A 134 -4.73 5.82 16.31
CA THR A 134 -4.86 7.21 16.78
C THR A 134 -5.97 7.97 16.08
N LEU A 135 -6.29 7.64 14.82
CA LEU A 135 -7.31 8.33 14.03
C LEU A 135 -8.71 8.24 14.63
N HIS A 136 -9.01 7.17 15.38
CA HIS A 136 -10.27 6.97 16.09
C HIS A 136 -10.12 6.95 17.62
N GLY A 137 -8.98 7.46 18.13
CA GLY A 137 -8.78 7.69 19.55
C GLY A 137 -8.51 6.44 20.40
N THR A 138 -8.03 5.35 19.78
CA THR A 138 -7.55 4.15 20.49
C THR A 138 -6.03 4.03 20.38
N LYS A 139 -5.47 3.01 20.99
CA LYS A 139 -4.03 2.73 20.95
C LYS A 139 -3.79 1.28 20.56
N LEU A 140 -2.65 1.03 19.93
CA LEU A 140 -2.18 -0.31 19.65
C LEU A 140 -2.00 -1.08 20.97
N GLU A 141 -2.47 -2.31 21.04
CA GLU A 141 -2.14 -3.22 22.12
C GLU A 141 -0.63 -3.52 22.11
N LYS A 142 -0.06 -3.73 23.29
CA LYS A 142 1.38 -3.93 23.44
C LYS A 142 1.86 -5.08 22.57
N LYS A 143 2.78 -4.79 21.66
CA LYS A 143 3.39 -5.77 20.79
C LYS A 143 4.91 -5.62 20.79
N ASP A 144 5.61 -6.74 20.75
CA ASP A 144 7.05 -6.74 20.56
C ASP A 144 7.36 -6.59 19.06
N PHE A 145 7.81 -5.42 18.67
CA PHE A 145 8.22 -5.13 17.30
C PHE A 145 9.59 -5.75 17.04
N THR A 146 9.63 -6.80 16.25
CA THR A 146 10.88 -7.33 15.71
C THR A 146 11.21 -6.66 14.39
N VAL A 147 12.33 -5.94 14.35
CA VAL A 147 12.78 -5.27 13.13
C VAL A 147 13.28 -6.33 12.15
N LEU A 148 12.44 -6.73 11.20
CA LEU A 148 12.84 -7.55 10.07
C LEU A 148 13.44 -6.62 9.01
N LYS A 149 14.77 -6.68 8.82
CA LYS A 149 15.44 -6.00 7.71
C LYS A 149 15.07 -6.71 6.41
N LYS A 150 14.22 -6.08 5.62
CA LYS A 150 13.91 -6.55 4.27
C LYS A 150 15.01 -6.09 3.31
N GLU A 151 15.81 -7.03 2.80
CA GLU A 151 16.75 -6.73 1.73
C GLU A 151 15.99 -6.40 0.44
N ARG A 152 16.24 -5.24 -0.12
CA ARG A 152 15.68 -4.85 -1.42
C ARG A 152 16.57 -5.42 -2.54
N PRO A 153 16.02 -6.16 -3.52
CA PRO A 153 16.79 -6.63 -4.67
C PRO A 153 17.42 -5.44 -5.43
N LYS A 154 18.60 -5.63 -5.99
CA LYS A 154 19.28 -4.59 -6.79
C LYS A 154 18.60 -4.48 -8.18
N SER A 155 18.58 -3.29 -8.76
CA SER A 155 17.94 -3.05 -10.08
C SER A 155 18.55 -3.87 -11.22
N SER A 156 19.81 -4.27 -11.08
CA SER A 156 20.50 -5.14 -12.04
C SER A 156 19.98 -6.59 -12.06
N SER A 157 19.29 -7.03 -10.98
CA SER A 157 18.70 -8.36 -10.89
C SER A 157 17.30 -8.49 -11.53
N VAL A 158 16.75 -7.39 -12.04
CA VAL A 158 15.41 -7.38 -12.64
C VAL A 158 15.45 -7.93 -14.06
N PRO A 159 14.86 -9.11 -14.33
CA PRO A 159 14.89 -9.71 -15.65
C PRO A 159 14.19 -8.83 -16.69
N LYS A 160 14.76 -8.76 -17.90
CA LYS A 160 14.04 -8.22 -19.05
C LYS A 160 13.15 -9.34 -19.61
N PRO A 161 11.85 -9.12 -19.79
CA PRO A 161 11.01 -10.13 -20.40
C PRO A 161 11.42 -10.33 -21.85
N VAL A 162 11.65 -11.56 -22.24
CA VAL A 162 11.65 -11.96 -23.66
C VAL A 162 10.20 -12.25 -24.00
N VAL A 163 9.57 -11.42 -24.82
CA VAL A 163 8.18 -11.58 -25.23
C VAL A 163 8.16 -11.69 -26.74
N THR A 164 8.08 -12.92 -27.22
CA THR A 164 7.73 -13.21 -28.62
C THR A 164 6.29 -13.71 -28.60
N ALA A 165 5.36 -13.01 -29.26
CA ALA A 165 3.98 -13.42 -29.37
C ALA A 165 3.46 -13.08 -30.76
N THR A 166 2.61 -13.95 -31.30
CA THR A 166 1.87 -13.67 -32.51
C THR A 166 0.80 -12.59 -32.24
N PRO A 167 0.31 -11.87 -33.27
CA PRO A 167 -0.76 -10.87 -33.08
C PRO A 167 -2.02 -11.46 -32.41
N ALA A 168 -2.35 -12.70 -32.66
CA ALA A 168 -3.50 -13.38 -32.05
C ALA A 168 -3.27 -13.63 -30.53
N GLU A 169 -2.06 -14.04 -30.16
CA GLU A 169 -1.67 -14.23 -28.76
C GLU A 169 -1.61 -12.90 -28.03
N GLU A 170 -1.08 -11.84 -28.66
CA GLU A 170 -1.08 -10.49 -28.09
C GLU A 170 -2.50 -10.02 -27.79
N ALA A 171 -3.44 -10.20 -28.71
CA ALA A 171 -4.84 -9.83 -28.53
C ALA A 171 -5.50 -10.62 -27.37
N LYS A 172 -5.26 -11.92 -27.29
CA LYS A 172 -5.73 -12.78 -26.19
C LYS A 172 -5.17 -12.32 -24.85
N GLN A 173 -3.87 -12.04 -24.79
CA GLN A 173 -3.21 -11.57 -23.58
C GLN A 173 -3.71 -10.16 -23.20
N ALA A 174 -3.95 -9.27 -24.15
CA ALA A 174 -4.51 -7.95 -23.89
C ALA A 174 -5.93 -8.02 -23.28
N ALA A 175 -6.79 -8.90 -23.81
CA ALA A 175 -8.12 -9.13 -23.24
C ALA A 175 -8.02 -9.64 -21.79
N ARG A 176 -7.14 -10.62 -21.52
CA ARG A 176 -6.85 -11.10 -20.18
C ARG A 176 -6.29 -9.99 -19.29
N GLY A 177 -5.36 -9.18 -19.80
CA GLY A 177 -4.76 -8.06 -19.09
C GLY A 177 -5.77 -7.01 -18.68
N LYS A 178 -6.80 -6.75 -19.51
CA LYS A 178 -7.92 -5.88 -19.17
C LYS A 178 -8.68 -6.41 -17.95
N GLN A 179 -9.00 -7.70 -17.92
CA GLN A 179 -9.66 -8.31 -16.77
C GLN A 179 -8.80 -8.22 -15.50
N ILE A 180 -7.51 -8.47 -15.61
CA ILE A 180 -6.57 -8.36 -14.49
C ILE A 180 -6.51 -6.93 -13.97
N TYR A 181 -6.48 -5.93 -14.85
CA TYR A 181 -6.42 -4.51 -14.51
C TYR A 181 -7.61 -4.07 -13.66
N PHE A 182 -8.81 -4.45 -14.06
CA PHE A 182 -10.04 -4.04 -13.37
C PHE A 182 -10.42 -4.96 -12.22
N ASN A 183 -10.19 -6.27 -12.33
CA ASN A 183 -10.84 -7.27 -11.49
C ASN A 183 -9.87 -8.09 -10.61
N LYS A 184 -8.54 -7.91 -10.73
CA LYS A 184 -7.60 -8.71 -9.92
C LYS A 184 -6.74 -7.88 -8.99
N PHE A 185 -6.10 -6.85 -9.49
CA PHE A 185 -5.17 -6.05 -8.71
C PHE A 185 -5.68 -4.65 -8.38
N GLY A 186 -6.90 -4.29 -8.82
CA GLY A 186 -7.49 -2.99 -8.54
C GLY A 186 -6.67 -1.81 -9.08
N CYS A 187 -6.00 -1.98 -10.22
CA CYS A 187 -5.16 -0.93 -10.82
C CYS A 187 -5.96 0.36 -11.08
N ASN A 188 -7.25 0.20 -11.40
CA ASN A 188 -8.20 1.28 -11.60
C ASN A 188 -8.51 2.07 -10.30
N GLY A 189 -8.18 1.57 -9.13
CA GLY A 189 -8.26 2.34 -7.89
C GLY A 189 -7.32 3.55 -7.86
N CYS A 190 -6.19 3.46 -8.59
CA CYS A 190 -5.16 4.49 -8.64
C CYS A 190 -5.00 5.12 -10.03
N HIS A 191 -5.28 4.37 -11.11
CA HIS A 191 -5.06 4.81 -12.48
C HIS A 191 -6.36 4.89 -13.27
N LYS A 192 -6.56 6.01 -13.95
CA LYS A 192 -7.68 6.23 -14.85
C LYS A 192 -7.43 5.65 -16.24
N VAL A 193 -8.45 5.00 -16.80
CA VAL A 193 -8.54 4.61 -18.22
C VAL A 193 -9.92 4.99 -18.72
N GLY A 194 -10.01 5.84 -19.72
CA GLY A 194 -11.25 6.48 -20.12
C GLY A 194 -11.78 7.36 -18.99
N ASP A 195 -13.06 7.20 -18.68
CA ASP A 195 -13.71 7.95 -17.61
C ASP A 195 -13.73 7.19 -16.26
N THR A 196 -13.09 6.01 -16.21
CA THR A 196 -13.13 5.12 -15.04
C THR A 196 -11.77 5.03 -14.37
N GLY A 197 -11.75 5.19 -13.04
CA GLY A 197 -10.58 4.97 -12.21
C GLY A 197 -10.10 6.21 -11.47
N GLY A 198 -9.16 5.99 -10.56
CA GLY A 198 -8.59 7.02 -9.69
C GLY A 198 -7.48 7.84 -10.33
N GLU A 199 -7.09 8.90 -9.65
CA GLU A 199 -6.08 9.87 -10.09
C GLU A 199 -4.85 9.92 -9.16
N VAL A 200 -4.63 8.90 -8.34
CA VAL A 200 -3.41 8.77 -7.52
C VAL A 200 -2.17 8.58 -8.41
N GLY A 201 -2.32 7.77 -9.45
CA GLY A 201 -1.33 7.60 -10.51
C GLY A 201 -1.73 8.33 -11.78
N PRO A 202 -0.82 8.45 -12.75
CA PRO A 202 -1.13 9.09 -14.02
C PRO A 202 -2.21 8.31 -14.79
N PRO A 203 -3.03 8.99 -15.63
CA PRO A 203 -3.95 8.32 -16.55
C PRO A 203 -3.18 7.47 -17.55
N LEU A 204 -3.71 6.29 -17.86
CA LEU A 204 -3.06 5.29 -18.70
C LEU A 204 -3.63 5.19 -20.13
N ASP A 205 -4.55 6.05 -20.50
CA ASP A 205 -5.20 6.07 -21.84
C ASP A 205 -4.22 6.07 -22.99
N ARG A 206 -2.99 6.53 -22.76
CA ARG A 206 -1.93 6.64 -23.75
C ARG A 206 -0.70 5.81 -23.40
N ALA A 207 -0.87 4.80 -22.56
CA ALA A 207 0.25 3.99 -22.11
C ALA A 207 0.94 3.28 -23.29
N GLY A 208 0.17 2.77 -24.25
CA GLY A 208 0.67 2.07 -25.41
C GLY A 208 1.49 2.95 -26.36
N PHE A 209 1.15 4.22 -26.45
CA PHE A 209 1.92 5.20 -27.22
C PHE A 209 3.19 5.68 -26.50
N ARG A 210 3.11 5.85 -25.17
CA ARG A 210 4.17 6.52 -24.38
C ARG A 210 5.19 5.57 -23.79
N LEU A 211 4.83 4.32 -23.54
CA LEU A 211 5.60 3.40 -22.73
C LEU A 211 6.08 2.20 -23.51
N ASN A 212 7.32 1.81 -23.26
CA ASN A 212 7.90 0.59 -23.83
C ASN A 212 7.42 -0.64 -23.05
N GLY A 213 6.97 -1.69 -23.76
CA GLY A 213 6.43 -2.91 -23.14
C GLY A 213 7.35 -3.56 -22.09
N PRO A 214 8.62 -3.87 -22.40
CA PRO A 214 9.58 -4.39 -21.41
C PRO A 214 9.78 -3.48 -20.19
N TRP A 215 9.70 -2.17 -20.38
CA TRP A 215 9.74 -1.21 -19.27
C TRP A 215 8.48 -1.32 -18.42
N VAL A 216 7.29 -1.37 -19.04
CA VAL A 216 6.00 -1.53 -18.34
C VAL A 216 5.99 -2.81 -17.49
N TYR A 217 6.43 -3.93 -18.06
CA TYR A 217 6.55 -5.20 -17.33
C TYR A 217 7.41 -5.05 -16.07
N ARG A 218 8.61 -4.48 -16.22
CA ARG A 218 9.53 -4.27 -15.08
C ARG A 218 8.96 -3.30 -14.05
N TRP A 219 8.29 -2.27 -14.51
CA TRP A 219 7.65 -1.28 -13.64
C TRP A 219 6.55 -1.90 -12.78
N ILE A 220 5.69 -2.72 -13.37
CA ILE A 220 4.62 -3.42 -12.65
C ILE A 220 5.20 -4.39 -11.61
N LYS A 221 6.27 -5.09 -11.95
CA LYS A 221 6.89 -6.10 -11.09
C LYS A 221 7.74 -5.51 -9.96
N TYR A 222 8.44 -4.41 -10.23
CA TYR A 222 9.50 -3.93 -9.36
C TYR A 222 9.53 -2.39 -9.29
N PRO A 223 8.42 -1.73 -8.95
CA PRO A 223 8.34 -0.28 -9.01
C PRO A 223 9.37 0.42 -8.11
N GLN A 224 9.59 -0.06 -6.87
CA GLN A 224 10.56 0.55 -5.94
C GLN A 224 12.01 0.30 -6.33
N ILE A 225 12.31 -0.76 -7.11
CA ILE A 225 13.65 -1.00 -7.64
C ILE A 225 13.96 -0.01 -8.76
N MET A 226 12.97 0.26 -9.61
CA MET A 226 13.12 1.21 -10.72
C MET A 226 13.08 2.66 -10.26
N LYS A 227 12.26 2.97 -9.25
CA LYS A 227 12.16 4.28 -8.61
C LYS A 227 11.89 4.11 -7.11
N PRO A 228 12.91 4.22 -6.24
CA PRO A 228 12.81 3.92 -4.81
C PRO A 228 11.70 4.70 -4.08
N HIS A 229 11.41 5.91 -4.52
CA HIS A 229 10.40 6.79 -3.94
C HIS A 229 9.14 6.87 -4.81
N THR A 230 8.70 5.77 -5.41
CA THR A 230 7.40 5.74 -6.10
C THR A 230 6.27 5.41 -5.15
N LYS A 231 5.13 6.07 -5.33
CA LYS A 231 3.89 5.75 -4.59
C LYS A 231 3.21 4.48 -5.09
N MET A 232 3.52 4.03 -6.32
CA MET A 232 2.99 2.79 -6.85
C MET A 232 3.52 1.61 -6.03
N PRO A 233 2.66 0.86 -5.32
CA PRO A 233 3.09 -0.28 -4.54
C PRO A 233 3.49 -1.46 -5.44
N ASN A 234 4.35 -2.34 -4.94
CA ASN A 234 4.56 -3.65 -5.53
C ASN A 234 3.38 -4.55 -5.12
N LEU A 235 2.60 -4.99 -6.09
CA LEU A 235 1.39 -5.79 -5.87
C LEU A 235 1.66 -7.31 -5.91
N GLY A 236 2.92 -7.73 -6.04
CA GLY A 236 3.27 -9.15 -6.16
C GLY A 236 2.76 -9.81 -7.45
N VAL A 237 2.61 -9.03 -8.51
CA VAL A 237 2.07 -9.51 -9.80
C VAL A 237 2.94 -10.62 -10.37
N SER A 238 2.32 -11.75 -10.76
CA SER A 238 3.02 -12.87 -11.40
C SER A 238 3.59 -12.48 -12.76
N ASP A 239 4.54 -13.27 -13.28
CA ASP A 239 5.13 -12.99 -14.60
C ASP A 239 4.11 -13.02 -15.72
N ASP A 240 3.17 -13.97 -15.68
CA ASP A 240 2.14 -14.11 -16.70
C ASP A 240 1.09 -12.99 -16.63
N ASP A 241 0.74 -12.55 -15.41
CA ASP A 241 -0.17 -11.41 -15.22
C ASP A 241 0.49 -10.10 -15.65
N ALA A 242 1.77 -9.93 -15.34
CA ALA A 242 2.52 -8.75 -15.76
C ALA A 242 2.66 -8.65 -17.28
N LYS A 243 2.86 -9.79 -17.97
CA LYS A 243 2.85 -9.84 -19.44
C LYS A 243 1.48 -9.50 -20.02
N ALA A 244 0.42 -10.05 -19.43
CA ALA A 244 -0.95 -9.75 -19.87
C ALA A 244 -1.30 -8.27 -19.69
N LEU A 245 -0.96 -7.69 -18.53
CA LEU A 245 -1.10 -6.26 -18.26
C LEU A 245 -0.29 -5.41 -19.24
N MET A 246 0.94 -5.80 -19.55
CA MET A 246 1.78 -5.12 -20.53
C MET A 246 1.11 -5.08 -21.91
N PHE A 247 0.53 -6.21 -22.38
CA PHE A 247 -0.19 -6.25 -23.65
C PHE A 247 -1.47 -5.42 -23.61
N TYR A 248 -2.21 -5.44 -22.52
CA TYR A 248 -3.37 -4.56 -22.36
C TYR A 248 -2.99 -3.08 -22.44
N LEU A 249 -1.99 -2.66 -21.66
CA LEU A 249 -1.54 -1.27 -21.69
C LEU A 249 -0.99 -0.84 -23.04
N LYS A 250 -0.42 -1.77 -23.82
CA LYS A 250 0.01 -1.53 -25.21
C LYS A 250 -1.18 -1.14 -26.12
N THR A 251 -2.40 -1.58 -25.82
CA THR A 251 -3.60 -1.23 -26.62
C THR A 251 -4.15 0.17 -26.32
N LEU A 252 -3.72 0.80 -25.25
CA LEU A 252 -4.21 2.09 -24.81
C LEU A 252 -3.51 3.24 -25.56
N ASN A 253 -4.10 3.63 -26.69
CA ASN A 253 -3.54 4.60 -27.63
C ASN A 253 -4.51 5.76 -27.91
N ALA A 254 -5.16 6.31 -26.86
CA ALA A 254 -6.02 7.47 -27.00
C ALA A 254 -5.29 8.65 -27.67
N PRO A 255 -5.96 9.48 -28.47
CA PRO A 255 -5.36 10.69 -29.02
C PRO A 255 -4.89 11.62 -27.90
N PRO A 256 -3.95 12.56 -28.18
CA PRO A 256 -3.58 13.58 -27.22
C PRO A 256 -4.82 14.39 -26.82
N PRO A 257 -4.90 14.83 -25.56
CA PRO A 257 -5.95 15.74 -25.16
C PRO A 257 -5.87 17.03 -25.99
N ASP A 258 -7.02 17.61 -26.33
CA ASP A 258 -7.11 18.85 -27.12
C ASP A 258 -6.46 20.06 -26.42
N LYS A 259 -6.21 19.93 -25.13
CA LYS A 259 -5.48 20.94 -24.34
C LYS A 259 -4.27 20.29 -23.64
N PRO A 260 -3.11 20.99 -23.60
CA PRO A 260 -1.98 20.52 -22.82
C PRO A 260 -2.41 20.31 -21.36
N LEU A 261 -1.97 19.21 -20.77
CA LEU A 261 -2.12 19.00 -19.31
C LEU A 261 -1.44 20.17 -18.58
N PRO A 262 -2.07 20.73 -17.52
CA PRO A 262 -1.41 21.71 -16.70
C PRO A 262 -0.07 21.15 -16.20
N ALA A 263 0.97 21.97 -16.24
CA ALA A 263 2.28 21.60 -15.71
C ALA A 263 2.09 21.19 -14.24
N SER A 264 2.57 20.00 -13.90
CA SER A 264 2.58 19.55 -12.49
C SER A 264 3.40 20.51 -11.67
N SER A 265 2.72 21.25 -10.79
CA SER A 265 3.34 22.08 -9.76
C SER A 265 4.09 21.23 -8.73
#